data_c1863ddb4e9a282a381511fb5700a38c
#
_entry.id   c1863ddb4e9a282a381511fb5700a38c
#
_cell.length_a   1.000
_cell.length_b   1.000
_cell.length_c   1.000
_cell.angle_alpha   90.00
_cell.angle_beta   90.00
_cell.angle_gamma   90.00
#
_symmetry.space_group_name_H-M   'P 1'
#
loop_
_entity.id
_entity.type
_entity.pdbx_description
1 polymer ?
#
loop_
_entity_poly.entity_id
_entity_poly.type
_entity_poly.pdbx_seq_one_letter_code
_entity_poly.pdbx_strand_id
1 'polypeptide(L)'
;MIYLDNGATSFPKPEPVRRAVAAAMACCGNPGRGGYPAAMEAVRRIYDCRDAAAELFGCKPEQVVLTSSCTHGLNMAIQTLVKPGSRVVISGFEHNAVTRPLHALNAQVIVAGRRLFDPEDTLREWENALRQGAAAAVFTHVSNVFGYILPVEEMAELCRLYEVPFIVDAAQSAGSLPINFRAWSADFVAMPGHKGLLGPMGTGLLLCNRLPKPLLAGGTGSESQNQEMPDFLPDRGEPGTPNVAGAAGLAAGIRLVRRMGLSRIACREHQEAKRCAEGLKRLGFSVFSGEHQGGTVSFIPQMDCEEAAELLGKQGIAVRAGLHCAPLAHESAGTLKSGTVRVSFGPEATPEQSRAFLQAARKLL
;
A
#
# COMPACT_ATOMS: atom_id res chain seq x y z
N MET A 1 16.68 2.88 19.63
CA MET A 1 16.35 3.37 18.26
C MET A 1 14.86 3.67 18.20
N ILE A 2 14.50 4.86 17.76
CA ILE A 2 13.11 5.27 17.50
C ILE A 2 12.87 5.08 16.00
N TYR A 3 11.93 4.21 15.66
CA TYR A 3 11.65 3.85 14.28
C TYR A 3 10.46 4.65 13.75
N LEU A 4 10.73 5.53 12.78
CA LEU A 4 9.77 6.43 12.13
C LEU A 4 9.77 6.28 10.60
N ASP A 5 10.06 5.08 10.10
CA ASP A 5 10.00 4.74 8.66
C ASP A 5 8.96 3.63 8.38
N ASN A 6 7.81 3.66 9.08
CA ASN A 6 6.73 2.69 8.89
C ASN A 6 6.12 2.73 7.47
N GLY A 7 6.18 3.84 6.79
CA GLY A 7 5.79 3.97 5.39
C GLY A 7 6.62 3.13 4.42
N ALA A 8 7.84 2.71 4.81
CA ALA A 8 8.63 1.75 4.05
C ALA A 8 8.29 0.30 4.44
N THR A 9 8.26 -0.01 5.72
CA THR A 9 7.83 -1.30 6.29
C THR A 9 7.56 -1.12 7.78
N SER A 10 6.64 -1.87 8.38
CA SER A 10 6.49 -1.90 9.84
C SER A 10 7.67 -2.62 10.50
N PHE A 11 8.20 -2.06 11.58
CA PHE A 11 9.32 -2.65 12.35
C PHE A 11 9.30 -2.23 13.82
N PRO A 12 9.59 -3.18 14.77
CA PRO A 12 9.77 -4.63 14.54
C PRO A 12 8.45 -5.31 14.17
N LYS A 13 8.54 -6.51 13.58
CA LYS A 13 7.32 -7.31 13.36
C LYS A 13 6.78 -7.78 14.71
N PRO A 14 5.44 -7.69 14.92
CA PRO A 14 4.82 -8.13 16.18
C PRO A 14 5.11 -9.60 16.50
N GLU A 15 5.18 -9.93 17.77
CA GLU A 15 5.50 -11.27 18.22
C GLU A 15 4.51 -12.33 17.65
N PRO A 16 3.18 -12.12 17.60
CA PRO A 16 2.26 -13.09 17.00
C PRO A 16 2.58 -13.39 15.53
N VAL A 17 3.06 -12.41 14.78
CA VAL A 17 3.47 -12.56 13.36
C VAL A 17 4.70 -13.46 13.26
N ARG A 18 5.73 -13.15 14.05
CA ARG A 18 6.99 -13.93 14.07
C ARG A 18 6.74 -15.38 14.47
N ARG A 19 5.90 -15.60 15.48
CA ARG A 19 5.50 -16.97 15.93
C ARG A 19 4.75 -17.72 14.84
N ALA A 20 3.80 -17.08 14.15
CA ALA A 20 3.03 -17.70 13.08
C ALA A 20 3.92 -18.16 11.92
N VAL A 21 4.89 -17.33 11.52
CA VAL A 21 5.89 -17.69 10.50
C VAL A 21 6.71 -18.90 10.94
N ALA A 22 7.30 -18.86 12.14
CA ALA A 22 8.12 -19.96 12.66
C ALA A 22 7.32 -21.27 12.79
N ALA A 23 6.09 -21.21 13.30
CA ALA A 23 5.22 -22.37 13.41
C ALA A 23 4.89 -22.97 12.04
N ALA A 24 4.56 -22.15 11.04
CA ALA A 24 4.27 -22.65 9.71
C ALA A 24 5.50 -23.33 9.06
N MET A 25 6.69 -22.78 9.25
CA MET A 25 7.93 -23.41 8.78
C MET A 25 8.21 -24.76 9.44
N ALA A 26 7.77 -24.95 10.68
CA ALA A 26 7.99 -26.20 11.42
C ALA A 26 6.96 -27.30 11.11
N CYS A 27 5.72 -26.95 10.73
CA CYS A 27 4.63 -27.93 10.64
C CYS A 27 3.97 -28.06 9.26
N CYS A 28 4.22 -27.14 8.31
CA CYS A 28 3.56 -27.12 7.00
C CYS A 28 4.42 -27.79 5.93
N GLY A 29 3.75 -28.65 5.14
CA GLY A 29 4.31 -29.17 3.87
C GLY A 29 3.84 -28.34 2.67
N ASN A 30 3.87 -28.94 1.46
CA ASN A 30 3.31 -28.33 0.25
C ASN A 30 1.78 -28.38 0.31
N PRO A 31 1.06 -27.25 0.13
CA PRO A 31 -0.40 -27.21 0.16
C PRO A 31 -1.08 -27.84 -1.07
N GLY A 32 -0.32 -28.43 -1.98
CA GLY A 32 -0.88 -29.15 -3.13
C GLY A 32 -1.75 -30.34 -2.72
N ARG A 33 -2.02 -31.27 -3.65
CA ARG A 33 -2.98 -32.41 -3.51
C ARG A 33 -2.62 -33.46 -2.44
N GLY A 34 -1.74 -33.15 -1.49
CA GLY A 34 -1.38 -34.07 -0.41
C GLY A 34 -2.47 -34.18 0.65
N GLY A 35 -2.99 -35.39 0.92
CA GLY A 35 -3.96 -35.65 1.99
C GLY A 35 -3.34 -35.84 3.38
N TYR A 36 -2.02 -35.71 3.55
CA TYR A 36 -1.33 -35.90 4.82
C TYR A 36 -1.36 -34.63 5.71
N PRO A 37 -1.21 -34.77 7.04
CA PRO A 37 -1.43 -33.67 7.99
C PRO A 37 -0.66 -32.40 7.69
N ALA A 38 0.62 -32.45 7.31
CA ALA A 38 1.43 -31.27 7.02
C ALA A 38 0.96 -30.51 5.78
N ALA A 39 0.46 -31.19 4.72
CA ALA A 39 -0.12 -30.56 3.55
C ALA A 39 -1.45 -29.91 3.88
N MET A 40 -2.32 -30.58 4.64
CA MET A 40 -3.60 -30.03 5.07
C MET A 40 -3.44 -28.82 6.00
N GLU A 41 -2.41 -28.80 6.86
CA GLU A 41 -2.09 -27.64 7.66
C GLU A 41 -1.63 -26.45 6.79
N ALA A 42 -0.84 -26.70 5.76
CA ALA A 42 -0.43 -25.67 4.81
C ALA A 42 -1.64 -25.04 4.08
N VAL A 43 -2.57 -25.88 3.60
CA VAL A 43 -3.84 -25.40 2.99
C VAL A 43 -4.62 -24.54 3.99
N ARG A 44 -4.74 -24.99 5.24
CA ARG A 44 -5.44 -24.22 6.28
C ARG A 44 -4.81 -22.85 6.49
N ARG A 45 -3.47 -22.74 6.53
CA ARG A 45 -2.76 -21.43 6.69
C ARG A 45 -3.04 -20.48 5.55
N ILE A 46 -3.10 -20.98 4.32
CA ILE A 46 -3.47 -20.17 3.16
C ILE A 46 -4.91 -19.67 3.26
N TYR A 47 -5.86 -20.54 3.56
CA TYR A 47 -7.26 -20.15 3.75
C TYR A 47 -7.45 -19.17 4.91
N ASP A 48 -6.81 -19.40 6.05
CA ASP A 48 -6.81 -18.48 7.20
C ASP A 48 -6.38 -17.06 6.84
N CYS A 49 -5.44 -16.93 5.88
CA CYS A 49 -4.99 -15.63 5.41
C CYS A 49 -6.05 -14.96 4.53
N ARG A 50 -6.69 -15.71 3.63
CA ARG A 50 -7.78 -15.20 2.79
C ARG A 50 -8.97 -14.77 3.62
N ASP A 51 -9.39 -15.61 4.58
CA ASP A 51 -10.51 -15.33 5.47
C ASP A 51 -10.25 -14.06 6.28
N ALA A 52 -9.07 -13.93 6.88
CA ALA A 52 -8.71 -12.74 7.65
C ALA A 52 -8.73 -11.47 6.78
N ALA A 53 -8.26 -11.54 5.53
CA ALA A 53 -8.30 -10.43 4.58
C ALA A 53 -9.74 -10.12 4.15
N ALA A 54 -10.53 -11.15 3.81
CA ALA A 54 -11.91 -11.02 3.39
C ALA A 54 -12.77 -10.33 4.47
N GLU A 55 -12.58 -10.71 5.73
CA GLU A 55 -13.25 -10.08 6.87
C GLU A 55 -12.83 -8.62 7.08
N LEU A 56 -11.54 -8.28 6.84
CA LEU A 56 -11.05 -6.91 7.04
C LEU A 56 -11.52 -5.97 5.93
N PHE A 57 -11.61 -6.46 4.69
CA PHE A 57 -11.86 -5.63 3.51
C PHE A 57 -13.28 -5.76 2.93
N GLY A 58 -14.13 -6.61 3.51
CA GLY A 58 -15.52 -6.78 3.10
C GLY A 58 -15.67 -7.46 1.74
N CYS A 59 -14.86 -8.50 1.46
CA CYS A 59 -14.92 -9.29 0.23
C CYS A 59 -15.12 -10.78 0.52
N LYS A 60 -15.17 -11.61 -0.53
CA LYS A 60 -15.15 -13.07 -0.38
C LYS A 60 -13.71 -13.58 -0.35
N PRO A 61 -13.41 -14.68 0.38
CA PRO A 61 -12.08 -15.27 0.42
C PRO A 61 -11.51 -15.59 -0.98
N GLU A 62 -12.36 -16.03 -1.91
CA GLU A 62 -11.97 -16.36 -3.28
C GLU A 62 -11.52 -15.12 -4.07
N GLN A 63 -11.97 -13.92 -3.69
CA GLN A 63 -11.56 -12.66 -4.32
C GLN A 63 -10.17 -12.19 -3.86
N VAL A 64 -9.56 -12.87 -2.88
CA VAL A 64 -8.25 -12.51 -2.34
C VAL A 64 -7.17 -13.34 -3.01
N VAL A 65 -6.36 -12.70 -3.86
CA VAL A 65 -5.17 -13.29 -4.49
C VAL A 65 -3.94 -12.93 -3.66
N LEU A 66 -3.18 -13.94 -3.24
CA LEU A 66 -1.92 -13.75 -2.53
C LEU A 66 -0.82 -13.40 -3.54
N THR A 67 -0.13 -12.30 -3.29
CA THR A 67 0.97 -11.82 -4.13
C THR A 67 2.25 -11.69 -3.33
N SER A 68 3.39 -11.58 -4.01
CA SER A 68 4.68 -11.36 -3.35
C SER A 68 4.86 -9.91 -2.86
N SER A 69 4.07 -8.97 -3.36
CA SER A 69 4.14 -7.53 -3.02
C SER A 69 2.95 -6.78 -3.62
N CYS A 70 2.71 -5.55 -3.18
CA CYS A 70 1.78 -4.62 -3.83
C CYS A 70 2.14 -4.39 -5.31
N THR A 71 3.42 -4.23 -5.61
CA THR A 71 3.91 -4.06 -6.99
C THR A 71 3.51 -5.22 -7.89
N HIS A 72 3.58 -6.46 -7.40
CA HIS A 72 3.10 -7.64 -8.13
C HIS A 72 1.60 -7.52 -8.44
N GLY A 73 0.77 -7.24 -7.42
CA GLY A 73 -0.67 -7.06 -7.58
C GLY A 73 -1.03 -5.92 -8.55
N LEU A 74 -0.36 -4.75 -8.42
CA LEU A 74 -0.57 -3.61 -9.33
C LEU A 74 -0.21 -3.95 -10.77
N ASN A 75 0.88 -4.68 -11.03
CA ASN A 75 1.24 -5.11 -12.37
C ASN A 75 0.19 -6.06 -12.98
N MET A 76 -0.33 -7.02 -12.19
CA MET A 76 -1.42 -7.90 -12.64
C MET A 76 -2.67 -7.07 -13.01
N ALA A 77 -3.08 -6.16 -12.15
CA ALA A 77 -4.25 -5.32 -12.34
C ALA A 77 -4.10 -4.39 -13.56
N ILE A 78 -2.97 -3.69 -13.65
CA ILE A 78 -2.68 -2.76 -14.76
C ILE A 78 -2.65 -3.52 -16.09
N GLN A 79 -1.94 -4.65 -16.19
CA GLN A 79 -1.88 -5.44 -17.43
C GLN A 79 -3.22 -6.12 -17.78
N THR A 80 -4.16 -6.20 -16.84
CA THR A 80 -5.52 -6.67 -17.09
C THR A 80 -6.37 -5.61 -17.79
N LEU A 81 -6.31 -4.36 -17.28
CA LEU A 81 -7.19 -3.29 -17.74
C LEU A 81 -6.57 -2.45 -18.86
N VAL A 82 -5.25 -2.34 -18.91
CA VAL A 82 -4.55 -1.42 -19.82
C VAL A 82 -3.88 -2.19 -20.95
N LYS A 83 -4.29 -1.89 -22.18
CA LYS A 83 -3.61 -2.33 -23.42
C LYS A 83 -2.50 -1.33 -23.79
N PRO A 84 -1.45 -1.75 -24.51
CA PRO A 84 -0.44 -0.82 -25.02
C PRO A 84 -1.06 0.39 -25.74
N GLY A 85 -0.57 1.60 -25.43
CA GLY A 85 -1.07 2.84 -26.00
C GLY A 85 -2.41 3.36 -25.47
N SER A 86 -3.07 2.63 -24.55
CA SER A 86 -4.34 3.08 -23.98
C SER A 86 -4.20 4.34 -23.13
N ARG A 87 -5.25 5.13 -23.12
CA ARG A 87 -5.38 6.30 -22.25
C ARG A 87 -5.73 5.88 -20.83
N VAL A 88 -4.97 6.36 -19.84
CA VAL A 88 -5.14 6.01 -18.42
C VAL A 88 -5.09 7.27 -17.57
N VAL A 89 -6.08 7.43 -16.68
CA VAL A 89 -6.10 8.51 -15.70
C VAL A 89 -5.42 8.04 -14.41
N ILE A 90 -4.50 8.84 -13.87
CA ILE A 90 -3.84 8.58 -12.59
C ILE A 90 -3.86 9.83 -11.71
N SER A 91 -3.69 9.67 -10.39
CA SER A 91 -3.52 10.81 -9.49
C SER A 91 -2.13 11.44 -9.61
N GLY A 92 -1.98 12.66 -9.12
CA GLY A 92 -0.69 13.36 -9.03
C GLY A 92 0.28 12.80 -7.97
N PHE A 93 -0.07 11.68 -7.30
CA PHE A 93 0.65 11.18 -6.14
C PHE A 93 1.10 9.72 -6.25
N GLU A 94 1.08 9.17 -7.47
CA GLU A 94 1.36 7.76 -7.71
C GLU A 94 2.81 7.36 -7.41
N HIS A 95 2.94 6.16 -6.86
CA HIS A 95 4.21 5.47 -6.67
C HIS A 95 4.73 4.88 -8.01
N ASN A 96 6.04 4.65 -8.12
CA ASN A 96 6.67 3.99 -9.27
C ASN A 96 6.08 2.60 -9.60
N ALA A 97 5.42 1.95 -8.65
CA ALA A 97 4.71 0.69 -8.88
C ALA A 97 3.50 0.82 -9.81
N VAL A 98 2.99 2.06 -10.00
CA VAL A 98 1.95 2.43 -10.96
C VAL A 98 2.56 3.03 -12.23
N THR A 99 3.41 4.04 -12.09
CA THR A 99 3.90 4.81 -13.24
C THR A 99 4.81 4.01 -14.17
N ARG A 100 5.66 3.13 -13.62
CA ARG A 100 6.57 2.30 -14.42
C ARG A 100 5.87 1.24 -15.28
N PRO A 101 4.90 0.46 -14.77
CA PRO A 101 4.12 -0.44 -15.61
C PRO A 101 3.34 0.29 -16.72
N LEU A 102 2.76 1.47 -16.43
CA LEU A 102 2.09 2.29 -17.44
C LEU A 102 3.05 2.78 -18.51
N HIS A 103 4.25 3.22 -18.11
CA HIS A 103 5.31 3.59 -19.05
C HIS A 103 5.74 2.41 -19.94
N ALA A 104 5.92 1.23 -19.35
CA ALA A 104 6.29 0.01 -20.11
C ALA A 104 5.21 -0.41 -21.13
N LEU A 105 3.95 -0.05 -20.91
CA LEU A 105 2.84 -0.25 -21.83
C LEU A 105 2.68 0.91 -22.84
N ASN A 106 3.56 1.91 -22.83
CA ASN A 106 3.41 3.13 -23.61
C ASN A 106 2.01 3.77 -23.44
N ALA A 107 1.44 3.68 -22.23
CA ALA A 107 0.13 4.25 -21.95
C ALA A 107 0.15 5.78 -22.07
N GLN A 108 -0.95 6.34 -22.59
CA GLN A 108 -1.19 7.78 -22.62
C GLN A 108 -1.69 8.21 -21.22
N VAL A 109 -0.77 8.59 -20.36
CA VAL A 109 -1.06 8.90 -18.96
C VAL A 109 -1.58 10.34 -18.84
N ILE A 110 -2.75 10.48 -18.20
CA ILE A 110 -3.34 11.76 -17.82
C ILE A 110 -3.29 11.84 -16.30
N VAL A 111 -2.58 12.85 -15.81
CA VAL A 111 -2.42 13.10 -14.38
C VAL A 111 -3.47 14.12 -13.94
N ALA A 112 -4.34 13.73 -13.02
CA ALA A 112 -5.42 14.54 -12.47
C ALA A 112 -5.26 14.74 -10.96
N GLY A 113 -5.51 15.96 -10.46
CA GLY A 113 -5.41 16.29 -9.04
C GLY A 113 -3.97 16.32 -8.53
N ARG A 114 -3.31 17.46 -8.70
CA ARG A 114 -1.90 17.65 -8.26
C ARG A 114 -1.78 18.49 -6.99
N ARG A 115 -2.87 19.09 -6.49
CA ARG A 115 -2.82 19.91 -5.29
C ARG A 115 -2.85 19.05 -4.04
N LEU A 116 -1.84 19.26 -3.18
CA LEU A 116 -1.76 18.58 -1.89
C LEU A 116 -2.87 19.03 -0.96
N PHE A 117 -3.52 18.06 -0.30
CA PHE A 117 -4.54 18.28 0.72
C PHE A 117 -5.77 19.08 0.23
N ASP A 118 -6.03 19.03 -1.08
CA ASP A 118 -7.17 19.69 -1.72
C ASP A 118 -8.05 18.63 -2.43
N PRO A 119 -9.00 18.01 -1.71
CA PRO A 119 -9.89 17.00 -2.29
C PRO A 119 -10.83 17.55 -3.35
N GLU A 120 -11.24 18.83 -3.25
CA GLU A 120 -12.12 19.45 -4.24
C GLU A 120 -11.40 19.61 -5.59
N ASP A 121 -10.14 20.08 -5.57
CA ASP A 121 -9.30 20.14 -6.77
C ASP A 121 -9.09 18.74 -7.35
N THR A 122 -8.79 17.76 -6.50
CA THR A 122 -8.60 16.37 -6.90
C THR A 122 -9.83 15.84 -7.64
N LEU A 123 -11.03 16.00 -7.08
CA LEU A 123 -12.28 15.50 -7.68
C LEU A 123 -12.64 16.24 -8.96
N ARG A 124 -12.47 17.54 -9.01
CA ARG A 124 -12.73 18.35 -10.22
C ARG A 124 -11.84 17.91 -11.38
N GLU A 125 -10.52 17.80 -11.15
CA GLU A 125 -9.56 17.39 -12.17
C GLU A 125 -9.79 15.92 -12.58
N TRP A 126 -10.17 15.06 -11.61
CA TRP A 126 -10.49 13.65 -11.85
C TRP A 126 -11.69 13.51 -12.78
N GLU A 127 -12.79 14.20 -12.47
CA GLU A 127 -13.98 14.22 -13.31
C GLU A 127 -13.69 14.72 -14.72
N ASN A 128 -12.97 15.84 -14.84
CA ASN A 128 -12.58 16.40 -16.14
C ASN A 128 -11.77 15.41 -16.99
N ALA A 129 -10.89 14.64 -16.36
CA ALA A 129 -10.09 13.63 -17.06
C ALA A 129 -10.94 12.43 -17.49
N LEU A 130 -11.82 11.92 -16.62
CA LEU A 130 -12.71 10.80 -16.93
C LEU A 130 -13.71 11.12 -18.02
N ARG A 131 -14.26 12.33 -18.03
CA ARG A 131 -15.21 12.81 -19.04
C ARG A 131 -14.64 12.76 -20.46
N GLN A 132 -13.32 12.82 -20.61
CA GLN A 132 -12.64 12.69 -21.90
C GLN A 132 -12.45 11.23 -22.36
N GLY A 133 -12.88 10.26 -21.52
CA GLY A 133 -12.75 8.82 -21.76
C GLY A 133 -11.37 8.27 -21.38
N ALA A 134 -11.33 7.13 -20.73
CA ALA A 134 -10.12 6.40 -20.40
C ALA A 134 -10.37 4.89 -20.43
N ALA A 135 -9.36 4.10 -20.76
CA ALA A 135 -9.42 2.64 -20.69
C ALA A 135 -9.39 2.12 -19.25
N ALA A 136 -8.75 2.87 -18.35
CA ALA A 136 -8.68 2.58 -16.94
C ALA A 136 -8.31 3.84 -16.13
N ALA A 137 -8.61 3.78 -14.84
CA ALA A 137 -8.11 4.73 -13.84
C ALA A 137 -7.28 3.99 -12.79
N VAL A 138 -6.18 4.60 -12.31
CA VAL A 138 -5.35 4.04 -11.23
C VAL A 138 -5.02 5.15 -10.25
N PHE A 139 -5.29 4.95 -8.97
CA PHE A 139 -5.00 5.97 -7.97
C PHE A 139 -4.59 5.39 -6.62
N THR A 140 -3.66 6.08 -5.97
CA THR A 140 -3.28 5.75 -4.60
C THR A 140 -4.33 6.27 -3.61
N HIS A 141 -4.62 5.49 -2.56
CA HIS A 141 -5.49 5.94 -1.48
C HIS A 141 -4.79 6.94 -0.55
N VAL A 142 -3.49 6.74 -0.32
CA VAL A 142 -2.67 7.63 0.52
C VAL A 142 -1.31 7.82 -0.10
N SER A 143 -0.90 9.07 -0.29
CA SER A 143 0.45 9.40 -0.77
C SER A 143 1.51 8.86 0.20
N ASN A 144 2.43 8.06 -0.31
CA ASN A 144 3.54 7.53 0.48
C ASN A 144 4.59 8.59 0.85
N VAL A 145 4.54 9.76 0.24
CA VAL A 145 5.46 10.88 0.51
C VAL A 145 4.85 11.83 1.53
N PHE A 146 3.63 12.31 1.27
CA PHE A 146 3.03 13.41 2.02
C PHE A 146 1.95 12.97 3.01
N GLY A 147 1.53 11.69 2.96
CA GLY A 147 0.44 11.20 3.79
C GLY A 147 -0.93 11.76 3.40
N TYR A 148 -1.05 12.46 2.24
CA TYR A 148 -2.32 12.95 1.76
C TYR A 148 -3.28 11.79 1.47
N ILE A 149 -4.44 11.81 2.12
CA ILE A 149 -5.51 10.83 1.93
C ILE A 149 -6.40 11.36 0.81
N LEU A 150 -6.41 10.68 -0.34
CA LEU A 150 -7.24 11.04 -1.48
C LEU A 150 -8.70 10.65 -1.23
N PRO A 151 -9.68 11.37 -1.81
CA PRO A 151 -11.12 11.11 -1.67
C PRO A 151 -11.54 9.90 -2.52
N VAL A 152 -11.11 8.70 -2.11
CA VAL A 152 -11.23 7.46 -2.91
C VAL A 152 -12.69 7.06 -3.13
N GLU A 153 -13.59 7.31 -2.19
CA GLU A 153 -15.00 6.96 -2.31
C GLU A 153 -15.64 7.73 -3.45
N GLU A 154 -15.45 9.06 -3.48
CA GLU A 154 -15.95 9.95 -4.50
C GLU A 154 -15.26 9.72 -5.86
N MET A 155 -13.94 9.46 -5.87
CA MET A 155 -13.19 9.09 -7.08
C MET A 155 -13.73 7.80 -7.69
N ALA A 156 -14.07 6.80 -6.86
CA ALA A 156 -14.68 5.55 -7.29
C ALA A 156 -16.10 5.77 -7.85
N GLU A 157 -16.89 6.66 -7.24
CA GLU A 157 -18.22 7.03 -7.76
C GLU A 157 -18.13 7.67 -9.14
N LEU A 158 -17.18 8.58 -9.34
CA LEU A 158 -16.93 9.18 -10.66
C LEU A 158 -16.48 8.13 -11.67
N CYS A 159 -15.59 7.19 -11.31
CA CYS A 159 -15.22 6.09 -12.21
C CYS A 159 -16.43 5.26 -12.65
N ARG A 160 -17.35 4.94 -11.73
CA ARG A 160 -18.60 4.22 -12.06
C ARG A 160 -19.53 5.05 -12.94
N LEU A 161 -19.66 6.35 -12.65
CA LEU A 161 -20.50 7.26 -13.44
C LEU A 161 -20.05 7.35 -14.90
N TYR A 162 -18.73 7.34 -15.13
CA TYR A 162 -18.15 7.38 -16.48
C TYR A 162 -17.79 6.00 -17.04
N GLU A 163 -18.21 4.91 -16.38
CA GLU A 163 -17.98 3.51 -16.79
C GLU A 163 -16.50 3.19 -17.02
N VAL A 164 -15.59 3.83 -16.27
CA VAL A 164 -14.15 3.59 -16.36
C VAL A 164 -13.72 2.58 -15.30
N PRO A 165 -13.17 1.41 -15.68
CA PRO A 165 -12.65 0.44 -14.73
C PRO A 165 -11.46 1.02 -13.97
N PHE A 166 -11.30 0.64 -12.68
CA PHE A 166 -10.28 1.27 -11.87
C PHE A 166 -9.57 0.35 -10.86
N ILE A 167 -8.37 0.78 -10.52
CA ILE A 167 -7.45 0.11 -9.59
C ILE A 167 -7.11 1.08 -8.46
N VAL A 168 -7.17 0.60 -7.22
CA VAL A 168 -6.73 1.37 -6.04
C VAL A 168 -5.41 0.80 -5.52
N ASP A 169 -4.38 1.64 -5.41
CA ASP A 169 -3.17 1.35 -4.65
C ASP A 169 -3.40 1.68 -3.17
N ALA A 170 -3.61 0.65 -2.36
CA ALA A 170 -3.84 0.77 -0.93
C ALA A 170 -2.56 0.52 -0.09
N ALA A 171 -1.37 0.76 -0.68
CA ALA A 171 -0.09 0.44 -0.04
C ALA A 171 0.16 1.19 1.27
N GLN A 172 -0.43 2.35 1.46
CA GLN A 172 -0.26 3.16 2.68
C GLN A 172 -1.51 3.21 3.56
N SER A 173 -2.65 2.71 3.06
CA SER A 173 -3.92 2.74 3.79
C SER A 173 -4.31 1.40 4.39
N ALA A 174 -3.93 0.28 3.75
CA ALA A 174 -4.28 -1.06 4.24
C ALA A 174 -3.67 -1.30 5.63
N GLY A 175 -4.55 -1.47 6.62
CA GLY A 175 -4.19 -1.67 8.02
C GLY A 175 -4.23 -0.40 8.88
N SER A 176 -4.45 0.78 8.30
CA SER A 176 -4.66 2.04 9.04
C SER A 176 -5.99 2.71 8.73
N LEU A 177 -6.43 2.69 7.48
CA LEU A 177 -7.73 3.26 7.08
C LEU A 177 -8.73 2.18 6.69
N PRO A 178 -10.03 2.45 6.80
CA PRO A 178 -11.06 1.57 6.26
C PRO A 178 -10.91 1.42 4.74
N ILE A 179 -11.02 0.18 4.26
CA ILE A 179 -11.11 -0.14 2.84
C ILE A 179 -12.37 -0.98 2.69
N ASN A 180 -13.38 -0.43 2.05
CA ASN A 180 -14.62 -1.14 1.77
C ASN A 180 -14.64 -1.55 0.30
N PHE A 181 -13.99 -2.70 0.01
CA PHE A 181 -13.85 -3.20 -1.36
C PHE A 181 -15.19 -3.37 -2.07
N ARG A 182 -16.21 -3.84 -1.34
CA ARG A 182 -17.54 -4.04 -1.91
C ARG A 182 -18.23 -2.71 -2.26
N ALA A 183 -18.14 -1.70 -1.38
CA ALA A 183 -18.77 -0.40 -1.61
C ALA A 183 -18.06 0.38 -2.72
N TRP A 184 -16.74 0.32 -2.77
CA TRP A 184 -15.97 0.97 -3.83
C TRP A 184 -16.26 0.35 -5.21
N SER A 185 -16.55 -0.95 -5.27
CA SER A 185 -16.73 -1.69 -6.54
C SER A 185 -15.52 -1.57 -7.46
N ALA A 186 -14.32 -1.41 -6.89
CA ALA A 186 -13.08 -1.37 -7.64
C ALA A 186 -12.85 -2.68 -8.39
N ASP A 187 -12.33 -2.65 -9.61
CA ASP A 187 -11.92 -3.88 -10.31
C ASP A 187 -10.82 -4.59 -9.53
N PHE A 188 -9.87 -3.79 -8.99
CA PHE A 188 -8.76 -4.30 -8.19
C PHE A 188 -8.37 -3.34 -7.06
N VAL A 189 -7.98 -3.90 -5.92
CA VAL A 189 -7.29 -3.16 -4.84
C VAL A 189 -6.03 -3.91 -4.47
N ALA A 190 -4.88 -3.28 -4.60
CA ALA A 190 -3.57 -3.89 -4.31
C ALA A 190 -2.97 -3.34 -3.01
N MET A 191 -2.32 -4.21 -2.22
CA MET A 191 -1.68 -3.81 -0.97
C MET A 191 -0.52 -4.72 -0.58
N PRO A 192 0.52 -4.20 0.11
CA PRO A 192 1.60 -5.01 0.66
C PRO A 192 1.22 -5.60 2.02
N GLY A 193 1.69 -6.79 2.32
CA GLY A 193 1.50 -7.39 3.63
C GLY A 193 2.39 -6.81 4.73
N HIS A 194 3.52 -6.20 4.36
CA HIS A 194 4.59 -5.85 5.30
C HIS A 194 4.54 -4.42 5.88
N LYS A 195 3.57 -3.60 5.49
CA LYS A 195 3.36 -2.23 6.03
C LYS A 195 2.26 -2.26 7.10
N GLY A 196 1.18 -1.53 6.95
CA GLY A 196 0.12 -1.42 7.94
C GLY A 196 -0.57 -2.74 8.30
N LEU A 197 -0.51 -3.77 7.44
CA LEU A 197 -1.00 -5.13 7.76
C LEU A 197 -0.05 -5.92 8.66
N LEU A 198 1.12 -5.40 9.02
CA LEU A 198 2.10 -5.94 9.97
C LEU A 198 2.68 -7.31 9.61
N GLY A 199 2.39 -7.84 8.43
CA GLY A 199 2.87 -9.13 7.95
C GLY A 199 4.35 -9.13 7.55
N PRO A 200 4.89 -10.28 7.12
CA PRO A 200 6.27 -10.39 6.65
C PRO A 200 6.48 -9.68 5.30
N MET A 201 7.72 -9.27 5.01
CA MET A 201 8.13 -8.90 3.65
C MET A 201 7.97 -10.11 2.70
N GLY A 202 7.82 -9.85 1.40
CA GLY A 202 7.54 -10.91 0.43
C GLY A 202 6.10 -11.41 0.45
N THR A 203 5.18 -10.60 1.01
CA THR A 203 3.73 -10.83 1.00
C THR A 203 2.98 -9.61 0.53
N GLY A 204 1.86 -9.83 -0.15
CA GLY A 204 0.91 -8.82 -0.58
C GLY A 204 -0.43 -9.46 -0.90
N LEU A 205 -1.42 -8.62 -1.14
CA LEU A 205 -2.78 -9.02 -1.51
C LEU A 205 -3.22 -8.22 -2.73
N LEU A 206 -3.97 -8.90 -3.61
CA LEU A 206 -4.76 -8.27 -4.65
C LEU A 206 -6.22 -8.70 -4.46
N LEU A 207 -7.10 -7.76 -4.15
CA LEU A 207 -8.54 -7.99 -4.13
C LEU A 207 -9.09 -7.84 -5.54
N CYS A 208 -9.89 -8.79 -5.99
CA CYS A 208 -10.30 -8.92 -7.39
C CYS A 208 -11.83 -8.98 -7.53
N ASN A 209 -12.44 -8.03 -8.24
CA ASN A 209 -13.80 -8.13 -8.79
C ASN A 209 -13.80 -8.64 -10.24
N ARG A 210 -12.61 -8.76 -10.84
CA ARG A 210 -12.38 -9.25 -12.19
C ARG A 210 -11.24 -10.27 -12.19
N LEU A 211 -11.27 -11.22 -13.13
CA LEU A 211 -10.15 -12.16 -13.32
C LEU A 211 -8.90 -11.40 -13.76
N PRO A 212 -7.78 -11.49 -13.04
CA PRO A 212 -6.55 -10.82 -13.41
C PRO A 212 -5.85 -11.54 -14.57
N LYS A 213 -5.15 -10.79 -15.41
CA LYS A 213 -4.19 -11.38 -16.34
C LYS A 213 -3.00 -11.90 -15.53
N PRO A 214 -2.65 -13.19 -15.63
CA PRO A 214 -1.50 -13.72 -14.93
C PRO A 214 -0.21 -13.11 -15.50
N LEU A 215 0.71 -12.69 -14.63
CA LEU A 215 2.05 -12.25 -15.03
C LEU A 215 2.98 -13.44 -15.27
N LEU A 216 2.74 -14.52 -14.57
CA LEU A 216 3.47 -15.78 -14.67
C LEU A 216 2.48 -16.88 -15.00
N ALA A 217 2.87 -17.80 -15.83
CA ALA A 217 2.14 -19.03 -16.10
C ALA A 217 2.85 -20.22 -15.44
N GLY A 218 2.08 -21.09 -14.79
CA GLY A 218 2.65 -22.25 -14.09
C GLY A 218 1.59 -23.10 -13.40
N GLY A 219 2.02 -24.16 -12.76
CA GLY A 219 1.09 -25.06 -12.05
C GLY A 219 0.45 -24.38 -10.85
N THR A 220 -0.85 -24.57 -10.69
CA THR A 220 -1.65 -24.05 -9.57
C THR A 220 -2.16 -25.18 -8.66
N GLY A 221 -1.93 -26.44 -9.06
CA GLY A 221 -2.49 -27.61 -8.39
C GLY A 221 -3.89 -28.00 -8.89
N SER A 222 -4.53 -27.18 -9.73
CA SER A 222 -5.83 -27.45 -10.37
C SER A 222 -5.65 -27.57 -11.89
N GLU A 223 -6.64 -28.18 -12.57
CA GLU A 223 -6.77 -28.26 -14.04
C GLU A 223 -5.46 -28.65 -14.78
N SER A 224 -4.67 -29.58 -14.23
CA SER A 224 -3.33 -29.92 -14.71
C SER A 224 -3.25 -30.42 -16.17
N GLN A 225 -4.36 -30.80 -16.77
CA GLN A 225 -4.45 -31.20 -18.18
C GLN A 225 -4.59 -30.02 -19.14
N ASN A 226 -5.09 -28.89 -18.64
CA ASN A 226 -5.24 -27.67 -19.41
C ASN A 226 -3.90 -26.93 -19.46
N GLN A 227 -3.48 -26.47 -20.66
CA GLN A 227 -2.28 -25.65 -20.81
C GLN A 227 -2.53 -24.16 -20.53
N GLU A 228 -3.79 -23.73 -20.53
CA GLU A 228 -4.16 -22.38 -20.12
C GLU A 228 -4.18 -22.27 -18.59
N MET A 229 -3.90 -21.08 -18.08
CA MET A 229 -4.09 -20.79 -16.65
C MET A 229 -5.59 -20.88 -16.31
N PRO A 230 -5.95 -21.39 -15.11
CA PRO A 230 -7.33 -21.48 -14.68
C PRO A 230 -8.12 -20.19 -14.91
N ASP A 231 -9.41 -20.29 -15.22
CA ASP A 231 -10.31 -19.16 -15.45
C ASP A 231 -11.13 -18.76 -14.21
N PHE A 232 -10.65 -19.17 -13.04
CA PHE A 232 -11.24 -18.85 -11.74
C PHE A 232 -10.22 -18.33 -10.72
N LEU A 233 -10.72 -17.60 -9.72
CA LEU A 233 -9.95 -17.12 -8.58
C LEU A 233 -9.92 -18.18 -7.45
N PRO A 234 -8.86 -18.22 -6.68
CA PRO A 234 -7.65 -17.40 -6.77
C PRO A 234 -6.57 -17.97 -7.69
N ASP A 235 -6.74 -19.19 -8.18
CA ASP A 235 -5.74 -20.00 -8.89
C ASP A 235 -5.12 -19.28 -10.10
N ARG A 236 -5.95 -18.53 -10.85
CA ARG A 236 -5.47 -17.75 -12.00
C ARG A 236 -4.35 -16.77 -11.64
N GLY A 237 -4.35 -16.22 -10.43
CA GLY A 237 -3.39 -15.24 -9.94
C GLY A 237 -2.22 -15.84 -9.15
N GLU A 238 -2.22 -17.14 -8.89
CA GLU A 238 -1.27 -17.78 -7.95
C GLU A 238 -0.54 -18.99 -8.53
N PRO A 239 0.26 -18.79 -9.59
CA PRO A 239 1.07 -19.87 -10.13
C PRO A 239 2.21 -20.25 -9.19
N GLY A 240 2.51 -21.54 -9.13
CA GLY A 240 3.63 -22.09 -8.35
C GLY A 240 3.25 -22.44 -6.91
N THR A 241 4.26 -22.76 -6.11
CA THR A 241 4.07 -23.09 -4.69
C THR A 241 3.90 -21.81 -3.87
N PRO A 242 2.77 -21.63 -3.14
CA PRO A 242 2.51 -20.41 -2.39
C PRO A 242 3.42 -20.26 -1.16
N ASN A 243 3.64 -19.02 -0.74
CA ASN A 243 4.40 -18.68 0.46
C ASN A 243 3.56 -18.94 1.74
N VAL A 244 3.47 -20.21 2.15
CA VAL A 244 2.68 -20.65 3.31
C VAL A 244 3.10 -19.94 4.60
N ALA A 245 4.39 -19.84 4.86
CA ALA A 245 4.91 -19.17 6.05
C ALA A 245 4.59 -17.67 6.06
N GLY A 246 4.73 -17.02 4.89
CA GLY A 246 4.33 -15.62 4.71
C GLY A 246 2.84 -15.40 4.92
N ALA A 247 1.99 -16.28 4.38
CA ALA A 247 0.55 -16.21 4.54
C ALA A 247 0.13 -16.37 6.02
N ALA A 248 0.71 -17.33 6.73
CA ALA A 248 0.47 -17.51 8.17
C ALA A 248 0.84 -16.26 8.98
N GLY A 249 2.00 -15.65 8.69
CA GLY A 249 2.42 -14.40 9.32
C GLY A 249 1.50 -13.24 8.97
N LEU A 250 1.08 -13.12 7.71
CA LEU A 250 0.17 -12.06 7.25
C LEU A 250 -1.21 -12.19 7.92
N ALA A 251 -1.77 -13.40 8.01
CA ALA A 251 -3.02 -13.67 8.73
C ALA A 251 -2.94 -13.21 10.20
N ALA A 252 -1.83 -13.49 10.87
CA ALA A 252 -1.60 -13.07 12.25
C ALA A 252 -1.52 -11.54 12.36
N GLY A 253 -0.88 -10.86 11.41
CA GLY A 253 -0.81 -9.41 11.33
C GLY A 253 -2.18 -8.77 11.11
N ILE A 254 -2.96 -9.24 10.14
CA ILE A 254 -4.32 -8.76 9.85
C ILE A 254 -5.23 -8.91 11.08
N ARG A 255 -5.20 -10.07 11.73
CA ARG A 255 -5.98 -10.31 12.96
C ARG A 255 -5.57 -9.36 14.10
N LEU A 256 -4.28 -9.03 14.20
CA LEU A 256 -3.79 -8.06 15.17
C LEU A 256 -4.34 -6.65 14.87
N VAL A 257 -4.25 -6.19 13.61
CA VAL A 257 -4.80 -4.91 13.16
C VAL A 257 -6.31 -4.81 13.47
N ARG A 258 -7.08 -5.86 13.18
CA ARG A 258 -8.50 -5.90 13.52
C ARG A 258 -8.76 -5.76 15.03
N ARG A 259 -7.99 -6.45 15.87
CA ARG A 259 -8.09 -6.32 17.35
C ARG A 259 -7.71 -4.94 17.85
N MET A 260 -6.71 -4.29 17.25
CA MET A 260 -6.34 -2.91 17.58
C MET A 260 -7.42 -1.91 17.15
N GLY A 261 -8.11 -2.18 16.06
CA GLY A 261 -9.16 -1.35 15.47
C GLY A 261 -8.60 -0.24 14.57
N LEU A 262 -9.03 -0.21 13.29
CA LEU A 262 -8.54 0.74 12.29
C LEU A 262 -8.67 2.19 12.72
N SER A 263 -9.84 2.57 13.25
CA SER A 263 -10.07 3.96 13.71
C SER A 263 -9.11 4.39 14.82
N ARG A 264 -8.75 3.46 15.73
CA ARG A 264 -7.78 3.74 16.79
C ARG A 264 -6.37 3.89 16.23
N ILE A 265 -6.00 3.05 15.27
CA ILE A 265 -4.70 3.13 14.56
C ILE A 265 -4.61 4.46 13.82
N ALA A 266 -5.59 4.77 12.97
CA ALA A 266 -5.66 6.02 12.20
C ALA A 266 -5.57 7.26 13.09
N CYS A 267 -6.35 7.30 14.16
CA CYS A 267 -6.36 8.41 15.11
C CYS A 267 -4.98 8.62 15.73
N ARG A 268 -4.32 7.53 16.17
CA ARG A 268 -3.01 7.57 16.81
C ARG A 268 -1.92 8.03 15.85
N GLU A 269 -1.88 7.46 14.65
CA GLU A 269 -0.94 7.84 13.58
C GLU A 269 -1.12 9.31 13.17
N HIS A 270 -2.37 9.75 12.95
CA HIS A 270 -2.69 11.13 12.61
C HIS A 270 -2.28 12.12 13.72
N GLN A 271 -2.58 11.82 14.99
CA GLN A 271 -2.23 12.70 16.11
C GLN A 271 -0.72 12.92 16.22
N GLU A 272 0.08 11.85 16.05
CA GLU A 272 1.54 11.98 16.14
C GLU A 272 2.12 12.64 14.87
N ALA A 273 1.56 12.40 13.70
CA ALA A 273 1.91 13.13 12.47
C ALA A 273 1.62 14.63 12.62
N LYS A 274 0.45 15.01 13.12
CA LYS A 274 0.07 16.40 13.38
C LYS A 274 1.01 17.06 14.38
N ARG A 275 1.29 16.40 15.53
CA ARG A 275 2.24 16.88 16.55
C ARG A 275 3.64 17.11 15.96
N CYS A 276 4.09 16.17 15.13
CA CYS A 276 5.38 16.25 14.44
C CYS A 276 5.39 17.45 13.47
N ALA A 277 4.38 17.60 12.64
CA ALA A 277 4.26 18.68 11.66
C ALA A 277 4.25 20.07 12.34
N GLU A 278 3.45 20.24 13.39
CA GLU A 278 3.39 21.50 14.16
C GLU A 278 4.73 21.81 14.84
N GLY A 279 5.40 20.79 15.36
CA GLY A 279 6.72 20.92 15.96
C GLY A 279 7.78 21.36 14.96
N LEU A 280 7.83 20.74 13.79
CA LEU A 280 8.74 21.10 12.71
C LEU A 280 8.48 22.52 12.18
N LYS A 281 7.20 22.93 12.01
CA LYS A 281 6.85 24.31 11.63
C LYS A 281 7.36 25.34 12.66
N ARG A 282 7.22 25.05 13.97
CA ARG A 282 7.78 25.92 15.03
C ARG A 282 9.29 26.01 15.01
N LEU A 283 9.98 24.98 14.50
CA LEU A 283 11.43 24.99 14.29
C LEU A 283 11.84 25.72 13.00
N GLY A 284 10.90 26.17 12.17
CA GLY A 284 11.18 26.92 10.94
C GLY A 284 11.36 26.07 9.69
N PHE A 285 11.06 24.77 9.73
CA PHE A 285 11.14 23.93 8.54
C PHE A 285 9.93 24.11 7.60
N SER A 286 10.15 23.94 6.30
CA SER A 286 9.07 23.81 5.31
C SER A 286 8.44 22.43 5.43
N VAL A 287 7.17 22.36 5.87
CA VAL A 287 6.47 21.12 6.21
C VAL A 287 5.22 20.93 5.34
N PHE A 288 5.07 19.75 4.78
CA PHE A 288 3.87 19.36 4.04
C PHE A 288 2.86 18.71 4.99
N SER A 289 1.78 19.44 5.28
CA SER A 289 0.70 18.97 6.16
C SER A 289 -0.62 19.64 5.85
N GLY A 290 -1.74 18.91 6.03
CA GLY A 290 -3.10 19.37 5.78
C GLY A 290 -4.14 18.57 6.56
N GLU A 291 -5.44 18.88 6.34
CA GLU A 291 -6.54 18.22 7.06
C GLU A 291 -6.67 16.73 6.70
N HIS A 292 -6.57 16.39 5.43
CA HIS A 292 -6.68 15.03 4.92
C HIS A 292 -5.30 14.34 4.96
N GLN A 293 -4.76 14.13 6.15
CA GLN A 293 -3.44 13.55 6.33
C GLN A 293 -3.46 12.31 7.22
N GLY A 294 -2.79 11.25 6.78
CA GLY A 294 -2.53 10.04 7.56
C GLY A 294 -1.32 10.15 8.48
N GLY A 295 -0.69 9.02 8.78
CA GLY A 295 0.45 8.91 9.70
C GLY A 295 1.81 9.35 9.15
N THR A 296 1.87 10.03 8.00
CA THR A 296 3.12 10.40 7.31
C THR A 296 3.25 11.91 7.17
N VAL A 297 4.43 12.45 7.49
CA VAL A 297 4.80 13.85 7.34
C VAL A 297 6.11 13.95 6.58
N SER A 298 6.18 14.85 5.61
CA SER A 298 7.43 15.21 4.92
C SER A 298 7.79 16.66 5.15
N PHE A 299 9.08 16.94 5.23
CA PHE A 299 9.61 18.29 5.37
C PHE A 299 10.90 18.47 4.56
N ILE A 300 11.25 19.71 4.27
CA ILE A 300 12.51 20.11 3.63
C ILE A 300 13.44 20.62 4.73
N PRO A 301 14.59 19.97 4.98
CA PRO A 301 15.62 20.49 5.88
C PRO A 301 16.37 21.69 5.24
N GLN A 302 17.16 22.43 6.03
CA GLN A 302 18.02 23.52 5.52
C GLN A 302 19.33 23.01 4.88
N MET A 303 19.57 21.72 4.92
CA MET A 303 20.69 21.00 4.33
C MET A 303 20.19 19.94 3.35
N ASP A 304 21.07 19.17 2.76
CA ASP A 304 20.68 18.02 1.93
C ASP A 304 19.84 17.03 2.74
N CYS A 305 18.78 16.47 2.12
CA CYS A 305 17.83 15.63 2.84
C CYS A 305 18.41 14.27 3.24
N GLU A 306 19.37 13.74 2.50
CA GLU A 306 20.06 12.48 2.84
C GLU A 306 21.02 12.71 3.99
N GLU A 307 21.76 13.83 4.00
CA GLU A 307 22.60 14.24 5.11
C GLU A 307 21.80 14.46 6.40
N ALA A 308 20.64 15.12 6.31
CA ALA A 308 19.74 15.31 7.44
C ALA A 308 19.24 13.97 8.01
N ALA A 309 18.87 13.02 7.15
CA ALA A 309 18.45 11.69 7.59
C ALA A 309 19.59 10.90 8.24
N GLU A 310 20.84 11.03 7.74
CA GLU A 310 22.02 10.42 8.36
C GLU A 310 22.29 10.98 9.75
N LEU A 311 22.22 12.31 9.92
CA LEU A 311 22.39 12.96 11.21
C LEU A 311 21.33 12.54 12.24
N LEU A 312 20.07 12.37 11.80
CA LEU A 312 18.99 11.81 12.64
C LEU A 312 19.29 10.35 13.00
N GLY A 313 19.76 9.56 12.03
CA GLY A 313 20.17 8.16 12.24
C GLY A 313 21.27 8.02 13.30
N LYS A 314 22.28 8.87 13.27
CA LYS A 314 23.35 8.95 14.31
C LYS A 314 22.81 9.27 15.70
N GLN A 315 21.63 9.90 15.79
CA GLN A 315 20.92 10.16 17.05
C GLN A 315 19.92 9.06 17.42
N GLY A 316 19.90 7.94 16.69
CA GLY A 316 19.02 6.83 16.95
C GLY A 316 17.59 7.02 16.44
N ILE A 317 17.35 7.95 15.52
CA ILE A 317 16.04 8.22 14.88
C ILE A 317 16.08 7.69 13.44
N ALA A 318 15.31 6.66 13.16
CA ALA A 318 15.21 6.09 11.81
C ALA A 318 14.11 6.80 11.00
N VAL A 319 14.49 7.53 9.98
CA VAL A 319 13.63 8.20 8.99
C VAL A 319 14.12 7.88 7.58
N ARG A 320 13.44 8.37 6.56
CA ARG A 320 13.84 8.18 5.16
C ARG A 320 13.94 9.53 4.44
N ALA A 321 14.94 9.66 3.56
CA ALA A 321 15.12 10.83 2.71
C ALA A 321 14.99 10.49 1.21
N GLY A 322 14.88 11.51 0.39
CA GLY A 322 14.88 11.46 -1.08
C GLY A 322 13.50 11.48 -1.72
N LEU A 323 13.33 10.79 -2.86
CA LEU A 323 12.10 10.82 -3.68
C LEU A 323 11.10 9.70 -3.34
N HIS A 324 11.41 8.82 -2.39
CA HIS A 324 10.51 7.77 -1.87
C HIS A 324 9.84 6.90 -2.95
N CYS A 325 10.50 6.71 -4.11
CA CYS A 325 9.95 6.02 -5.29
C CYS A 325 8.64 6.63 -5.82
N ALA A 326 8.39 7.92 -5.61
CA ALA A 326 7.22 8.63 -6.09
C ALA A 326 7.58 10.01 -6.68
N PRO A 327 8.39 10.06 -7.76
CA PRO A 327 8.81 11.33 -8.36
C PRO A 327 7.62 12.19 -8.79
N LEU A 328 6.52 11.59 -9.23
CA LEU A 328 5.30 12.30 -9.61
C LEU A 328 4.70 13.10 -8.44
N ALA A 329 4.70 12.54 -7.23
CA ALA A 329 4.26 13.24 -6.04
C ALA A 329 5.18 14.45 -5.73
N HIS A 330 6.48 14.30 -5.93
CA HIS A 330 7.45 15.39 -5.79
C HIS A 330 7.31 16.46 -6.87
N GLU A 331 6.97 16.09 -8.11
CA GLU A 331 6.60 17.06 -9.15
C GLU A 331 5.38 17.88 -8.74
N SER A 332 4.35 17.23 -8.24
CA SER A 332 3.11 17.88 -7.77
C SER A 332 3.35 18.84 -6.60
N ALA A 333 4.34 18.55 -5.75
CA ALA A 333 4.72 19.37 -4.59
C ALA A 333 5.89 20.36 -4.85
N GLY A 334 6.48 20.36 -6.06
CA GLY A 334 7.63 21.22 -6.38
C GLY A 334 8.94 20.80 -5.69
N THR A 335 9.04 19.56 -5.21
CA THR A 335 10.20 19.04 -4.44
C THR A 335 11.04 18.02 -5.20
N LEU A 336 10.88 17.91 -6.52
CA LEU A 336 11.59 16.91 -7.33
C LEU A 336 13.11 17.04 -7.25
N LYS A 337 13.62 18.27 -7.11
CA LYS A 337 15.06 18.54 -7.02
C LYS A 337 15.63 18.36 -5.62
N SER A 338 14.87 18.72 -4.59
CA SER A 338 15.34 18.67 -3.19
C SER A 338 15.08 17.32 -2.52
N GLY A 339 14.10 16.56 -3.00
CA GLY A 339 13.53 15.49 -2.19
C GLY A 339 12.91 16.01 -0.90
N THR A 340 12.65 15.14 0.04
CA THR A 340 12.18 15.45 1.39
C THR A 340 12.72 14.46 2.41
N VAL A 341 12.76 14.84 3.68
CA VAL A 341 12.84 13.88 4.78
C VAL A 341 11.42 13.49 5.18
N ARG A 342 11.15 12.20 5.20
CA ARG A 342 9.84 11.63 5.54
C ARG A 342 9.88 10.96 6.90
N VAL A 343 8.93 11.32 7.75
CA VAL A 343 8.64 10.71 9.05
C VAL A 343 7.32 9.95 8.92
N SER A 344 7.27 8.67 9.23
CA SER A 344 6.05 7.87 9.15
C SER A 344 5.84 7.06 10.43
N PHE A 345 4.71 7.33 11.05
CA PHE A 345 4.26 6.68 12.29
C PHE A 345 3.61 5.32 11.98
N GLY A 346 3.55 4.47 12.97
CA GLY A 346 2.89 3.17 12.87
C GLY A 346 1.81 3.00 13.95
N PRO A 347 1.16 1.82 14.00
CA PRO A 347 -0.02 1.60 14.85
C PRO A 347 0.25 1.72 16.36
N GLU A 348 1.51 1.65 16.78
CA GLU A 348 1.95 1.83 18.18
C GLU A 348 2.64 3.20 18.40
N ALA A 349 2.33 4.20 17.55
CA ALA A 349 2.88 5.54 17.69
C ALA A 349 2.57 6.15 19.05
N THR A 350 3.57 6.85 19.62
CA THR A 350 3.46 7.50 20.95
C THR A 350 3.98 8.93 20.93
N PRO A 351 3.48 9.78 21.85
CA PRO A 351 3.98 11.15 22.01
C PRO A 351 5.47 11.26 22.31
N GLU A 352 6.06 10.22 22.94
CA GLU A 352 7.49 10.15 23.23
C GLU A 352 8.31 10.08 21.96
N GLN A 353 7.85 9.34 20.95
CA GLN A 353 8.50 9.24 19.63
C GLN A 353 8.55 10.60 18.93
N SER A 354 7.42 11.32 18.88
CA SER A 354 7.35 12.65 18.28
C SER A 354 8.23 13.66 19.03
N ARG A 355 8.22 13.65 20.37
CA ARG A 355 9.06 14.53 21.18
C ARG A 355 10.55 14.29 20.96
N ALA A 356 10.97 13.03 20.97
CA ALA A 356 12.37 12.67 20.75
C ALA A 356 12.83 13.03 19.33
N PHE A 357 11.99 12.79 18.33
CA PHE A 357 12.25 13.23 16.96
C PHE A 357 12.44 14.75 16.87
N LEU A 358 11.51 15.54 17.44
CA LEU A 358 11.58 17.01 17.41
C LEU A 358 12.82 17.55 18.16
N GLN A 359 13.23 16.89 19.24
CA GLN A 359 14.47 17.23 19.93
C GLN A 359 15.70 16.97 19.05
N ALA A 360 15.73 15.85 18.33
CA ALA A 360 16.80 15.54 17.39
C ALA A 360 16.80 16.49 16.18
N ALA A 361 15.64 16.85 15.65
CA ALA A 361 15.49 17.74 14.49
C ALA A 361 16.01 19.15 14.75
N ARG A 362 16.08 19.63 16.00
CA ARG A 362 16.73 20.92 16.37
C ARG A 362 18.18 21.00 15.95
N LYS A 363 18.86 19.87 15.80
CA LYS A 363 20.28 19.84 15.39
C LYS A 363 20.44 19.90 13.86
N LEU A 364 19.36 19.98 13.11
CA LEU A 364 19.36 20.20 11.66
C LEU A 364 19.27 21.69 11.29
N LEU A 365 19.14 22.56 12.28
CA LEU A 365 19.19 24.02 12.16
C LEU A 365 20.63 24.51 12.23
#